data_41509cda856d68703c40931df371befd
#
_entry.id   41509cda856d68703c40931df371befd
#
_cell.length_a   1.000
_cell.length_b   1.000
_cell.length_c   1.000
_cell.angle_alpha   90.00
_cell.angle_beta   90.00
_cell.angle_gamma   90.00
#
_symmetry.space_group_name_H-M   'P 1'
#
loop_
_entity.id
_entity.type
_entity.pdbx_description
1 polymer ?
#
loop_
_entity_poly.entity_id
_entity_poly.type
_entity_poly.pdbx_seq_one_letter_code
_entity_poly.pdbx_strand_id
1 'polypeptide(L)'
;MGQSRAAWRALAITLVAFVAVSFLDTWAYHNIRLSGVYNEDWGRLLRVMGFMGTWAALALAVGLHDAGVQPPLERPRRRAWLLLWSPALAGGAAELLKLVFRRERPGLHDGLYGFRPFSERLFHGGGLALPSSHAAVAFGGAAMLAYLFPRTRWVGYALAAGCGLTRVLAGAHFLSDVVMAAGLGWLTAWLLTRKWPVAR
;
A
#
# COMPACT_ATOMS: atom_id res chain seq x y z
N MET A 1 -7.79 9.34 -24.36
CA MET A 1 -7.85 7.87 -24.55
C MET A 1 -6.66 7.11 -23.96
N GLY A 2 -5.41 7.60 -23.96
CA GLY A 2 -4.23 6.86 -23.44
C GLY A 2 -4.24 6.58 -21.93
N GLN A 3 -4.73 7.48 -21.11
CA GLN A 3 -4.68 7.35 -19.64
C GLN A 3 -5.66 6.31 -19.06
N SER A 4 -6.84 6.14 -19.67
CA SER A 4 -7.76 5.07 -19.28
C SER A 4 -7.20 3.69 -19.60
N ARG A 5 -6.49 3.54 -20.73
CA ARG A 5 -5.81 2.29 -21.08
C ARG A 5 -4.72 1.92 -20.08
N ALA A 6 -3.99 2.89 -19.51
CA ALA A 6 -2.99 2.65 -18.48
C ALA A 6 -3.62 2.08 -17.19
N ALA A 7 -4.75 2.63 -16.75
CA ALA A 7 -5.46 2.12 -15.57
C ALA A 7 -5.99 0.69 -15.79
N TRP A 8 -6.62 0.42 -16.94
CA TRP A 8 -7.09 -0.93 -17.26
C TRP A 8 -5.95 -1.96 -17.33
N ARG A 9 -4.80 -1.57 -17.91
CA ARG A 9 -3.61 -2.42 -17.92
C ARG A 9 -3.09 -2.69 -16.50
N ALA A 10 -3.00 -1.67 -15.66
CA ALA A 10 -2.55 -1.85 -14.28
C ALA A 10 -3.50 -2.75 -13.48
N LEU A 11 -4.82 -2.57 -13.63
CA LEU A 11 -5.82 -3.44 -13.00
C LEU A 11 -5.71 -4.88 -13.50
N ALA A 12 -5.57 -5.09 -14.81
CA ALA A 12 -5.39 -6.42 -15.40
C ALA A 12 -4.11 -7.09 -14.89
N ILE A 13 -2.98 -6.36 -14.87
CA ILE A 13 -1.71 -6.87 -14.32
C ILE A 13 -1.86 -7.23 -12.85
N THR A 14 -2.51 -6.36 -12.05
CA THR A 14 -2.73 -6.62 -10.62
C THR A 14 -3.58 -7.88 -10.42
N LEU A 15 -4.65 -8.06 -11.20
CA LEU A 15 -5.53 -9.22 -11.11
C LEU A 15 -4.80 -10.51 -11.52
N VAL A 16 -4.07 -10.49 -12.64
CA VAL A 16 -3.27 -11.65 -13.10
C VAL A 16 -2.20 -12.00 -12.06
N ALA A 17 -1.48 -11.00 -11.55
CA ALA A 17 -0.48 -11.21 -10.51
C ALA A 17 -1.11 -11.73 -9.20
N PHE A 18 -2.26 -11.18 -8.80
CA PHE A 18 -3.01 -11.66 -7.63
C PHE A 18 -3.36 -13.14 -7.75
N VAL A 19 -3.93 -13.55 -8.89
CA VAL A 19 -4.28 -14.96 -9.15
C VAL A 19 -3.01 -15.82 -9.14
N ALA A 20 -1.96 -15.41 -9.85
CA ALA A 20 -0.73 -16.17 -9.93
C ALA A 20 -0.07 -16.40 -8.55
N VAL A 21 0.03 -15.34 -7.74
CA VAL A 21 0.67 -15.46 -6.40
C VAL A 21 -0.23 -16.15 -5.37
N SER A 22 -1.56 -16.20 -5.58
CA SER A 22 -2.47 -16.92 -4.70
C SER A 22 -2.15 -18.43 -4.63
N PHE A 23 -1.60 -19.00 -5.68
CA PHE A 23 -1.11 -20.40 -5.67
C PHE A 23 0.13 -20.59 -4.80
N LEU A 24 0.83 -19.51 -4.47
CA LEU A 24 2.03 -19.55 -3.62
C LEU A 24 1.75 -19.15 -2.17
N ASP A 25 0.55 -18.72 -1.83
CA ASP A 25 0.21 -18.14 -0.52
C ASP A 25 0.46 -19.11 0.64
N THR A 26 -0.06 -20.34 0.55
CA THR A 26 0.13 -21.38 1.56
C THR A 26 1.60 -21.83 1.63
N TRP A 27 2.25 -22.02 0.49
CA TRP A 27 3.67 -22.35 0.44
C TRP A 27 4.51 -21.27 1.10
N ALA A 28 4.25 -19.98 0.80
CA ALA A 28 4.98 -18.87 1.38
C ALA A 28 4.80 -18.80 2.90
N TYR A 29 3.58 -19.03 3.40
CA TYR A 29 3.32 -19.05 4.83
C TYR A 29 4.17 -20.11 5.58
N HIS A 30 4.30 -21.31 5.00
CA HIS A 30 5.04 -22.39 5.66
C HIS A 30 6.55 -22.31 5.46
N ASN A 31 7.04 -21.73 4.35
CA ASN A 31 8.46 -21.83 3.96
C ASN A 31 9.26 -20.55 4.17
N ILE A 32 8.65 -19.35 4.09
CA ILE A 32 9.40 -18.10 4.22
C ILE A 32 9.03 -17.28 5.46
N ARG A 33 8.11 -17.76 6.28
CA ARG A 33 7.74 -17.09 7.53
C ARG A 33 8.95 -16.99 8.45
N LEU A 34 9.17 -15.80 9.02
CA LEU A 34 10.27 -15.49 9.90
C LEU A 34 9.73 -14.97 11.23
N SER A 35 9.87 -15.76 12.30
CA SER A 35 9.50 -15.32 13.65
C SER A 35 10.40 -14.17 14.08
N GLY A 36 9.81 -13.14 14.68
CA GLY A 36 10.58 -12.03 15.21
C GLY A 36 11.09 -11.03 14.17
N VAL A 37 10.61 -11.04 12.92
CA VAL A 37 11.02 -10.08 11.87
C VAL A 37 10.96 -8.61 12.33
N TYR A 38 10.06 -8.27 13.24
CA TYR A 38 9.95 -6.93 13.80
C TYR A 38 10.83 -6.68 15.05
N ASN A 39 11.58 -7.67 15.50
CA ASN A 39 12.63 -7.48 16.50
C ASN A 39 13.90 -6.92 15.86
N GLU A 40 14.07 -7.15 14.55
CA GLU A 40 15.19 -6.68 13.76
C GLU A 40 14.97 -5.25 13.25
N ASP A 41 16.04 -4.45 13.21
CA ASP A 41 15.97 -3.04 12.77
C ASP A 41 15.48 -2.89 11.32
N TRP A 42 15.97 -3.75 10.41
CA TRP A 42 15.53 -3.72 9.02
C TRP A 42 14.02 -4.03 8.89
N GLY A 43 13.49 -4.96 9.69
CA GLY A 43 12.09 -5.31 9.69
C GLY A 43 11.21 -4.16 10.18
N ARG A 44 11.65 -3.46 11.24
CA ARG A 44 10.99 -2.25 11.76
C ARG A 44 11.04 -1.12 10.74
N LEU A 45 12.22 -0.86 10.15
CA LEU A 45 12.41 0.18 9.13
C LEU A 45 11.47 -0.02 7.93
N LEU A 46 11.40 -1.23 7.39
CA LEU A 46 10.52 -1.52 6.25
C LEU A 46 9.04 -1.44 6.63
N ARG A 47 8.66 -1.92 7.82
CA ARG A 47 7.29 -1.83 8.32
C ARG A 47 6.82 -0.39 8.48
N VAL A 48 7.68 0.53 8.89
CA VAL A 48 7.36 1.95 9.10
C VAL A 48 6.85 2.62 7.82
N MET A 49 7.22 2.13 6.64
CA MET A 49 6.66 2.63 5.36
C MET A 49 5.14 2.42 5.22
N GLY A 50 4.58 1.47 5.95
CA GLY A 50 3.13 1.24 6.04
C GLY A 50 2.43 2.05 7.13
N PHE A 51 3.15 2.91 7.85
CA PHE A 51 2.60 3.75 8.92
C PHE A 51 2.30 5.16 8.40
N MET A 52 1.07 5.63 8.62
CA MET A 52 0.64 6.96 8.13
C MET A 52 1.49 8.12 8.64
N GLY A 53 2.04 8.01 9.85
CA GLY A 53 2.91 9.04 10.41
C GLY A 53 4.16 9.31 9.57
N THR A 54 4.73 8.30 8.91
CA THR A 54 5.85 8.44 7.98
C THR A 54 5.49 9.36 6.81
N TRP A 55 4.33 9.14 6.21
CA TRP A 55 3.85 9.93 5.08
C TRP A 55 3.39 11.33 5.50
N ALA A 56 2.83 11.47 6.70
CA ALA A 56 2.49 12.78 7.26
C ALA A 56 3.75 13.63 7.51
N ALA A 57 4.81 13.04 8.08
CA ALA A 57 6.09 13.72 8.29
C ALA A 57 6.73 14.11 6.94
N LEU A 58 6.73 13.22 5.95
CA LEU A 58 7.25 13.52 4.61
C LEU A 58 6.44 14.61 3.92
N ALA A 59 5.10 14.55 4.00
CA ALA A 59 4.22 15.58 3.46
C ALA A 59 4.48 16.95 4.11
N LEU A 60 4.65 16.99 5.42
CA LEU A 60 5.00 18.20 6.14
C LEU A 60 6.36 18.75 5.68
N ALA A 61 7.40 17.91 5.60
CA ALA A 61 8.72 18.32 5.13
C ALA A 61 8.68 18.90 3.71
N VAL A 62 7.98 18.24 2.78
CA VAL A 62 7.78 18.75 1.40
C VAL A 62 7.00 20.05 1.40
N GLY A 63 5.95 20.17 2.21
CA GLY A 63 5.14 21.39 2.32
C GLY A 63 5.94 22.59 2.84
N LEU A 64 6.78 22.39 3.85
CA LEU A 64 7.68 23.42 4.38
C LEU A 64 8.77 23.82 3.36
N HIS A 65 9.36 22.83 2.68
CA HIS A 65 10.33 23.07 1.61
C HIS A 65 9.71 23.91 0.48
N ASP A 66 8.53 23.50 -0.02
CA ASP A 66 7.86 24.18 -1.12
C ASP A 66 7.40 25.60 -0.77
N ALA A 67 7.11 25.84 0.50
CA ALA A 67 6.78 27.20 0.99
C ALA A 67 7.99 28.16 0.99
N GLY A 68 9.20 27.64 1.10
CA GLY A 68 10.46 28.40 1.09
C GLY A 68 11.11 28.59 -0.28
N VAL A 69 10.56 27.97 -1.36
CA VAL A 69 11.14 28.06 -2.71
C VAL A 69 10.91 29.45 -3.33
N GLN A 70 11.96 29.99 -3.98
CA GLN A 70 11.94 31.24 -4.70
C GLN A 70 12.29 31.01 -6.20
N PRO A 71 11.50 31.49 -7.18
CA PRO A 71 10.20 32.17 -7.00
C PRO A 71 9.12 31.25 -6.42
N PRO A 72 8.07 31.80 -5.79
CA PRO A 72 7.02 31.01 -5.15
C PRO A 72 6.33 30.06 -6.14
N LEU A 73 6.08 28.81 -5.74
CA LEU A 73 5.30 27.86 -6.52
C LEU A 73 3.84 28.34 -6.62
N GLU A 74 3.21 28.16 -7.75
CA GLU A 74 1.78 28.53 -7.94
C GLU A 74 0.86 27.85 -6.89
N ARG A 75 1.22 26.66 -6.45
CA ARG A 75 0.43 25.86 -5.49
C ARG A 75 1.37 25.09 -4.54
N PRO A 76 2.08 25.75 -3.64
CA PRO A 76 3.15 25.13 -2.85
C PRO A 76 2.66 23.97 -1.98
N ARG A 77 1.44 24.04 -1.44
CA ARG A 77 0.88 23.00 -0.55
C ARG A 77 0.36 21.76 -1.29
N ARG A 78 0.25 21.79 -2.62
CA ARG A 78 -0.42 20.74 -3.38
C ARG A 78 0.35 19.42 -3.35
N ARG A 79 1.68 19.45 -3.44
CA ARG A 79 2.53 18.26 -3.38
C ARG A 79 2.43 17.58 -2.01
N ALA A 80 2.45 18.37 -0.94
CA ALA A 80 2.25 17.90 0.43
C ALA A 80 0.86 17.22 0.61
N TRP A 81 -0.20 17.86 0.13
CA TRP A 81 -1.55 17.30 0.16
C TRP A 81 -1.64 15.96 -0.57
N LEU A 82 -1.08 15.85 -1.76
CA LEU A 82 -1.08 14.61 -2.53
C LEU A 82 -0.30 13.49 -1.83
N LEU A 83 0.87 13.82 -1.24
CA LEU A 83 1.67 12.87 -0.46
C LEU A 83 0.96 12.40 0.81
N LEU A 84 0.12 13.22 1.42
CA LEU A 84 -0.66 12.85 2.59
C LEU A 84 -1.86 11.99 2.21
N TRP A 85 -2.66 12.44 1.24
CA TRP A 85 -3.94 11.81 0.92
C TRP A 85 -3.82 10.51 0.13
N SER A 86 -2.77 10.34 -0.69
CA SER A 86 -2.62 9.10 -1.46
C SER A 86 -2.48 7.88 -0.56
N PRO A 87 -1.55 7.81 0.40
CA PRO A 87 -1.46 6.69 1.32
C PRO A 87 -2.67 6.60 2.27
N ALA A 88 -3.25 7.73 2.70
CA ALA A 88 -4.41 7.73 3.59
C ALA A 88 -5.63 7.08 2.92
N LEU A 89 -5.94 7.46 1.69
CA LEU A 89 -7.05 6.90 0.94
C LEU A 89 -6.79 5.45 0.55
N ALA A 90 -5.55 5.09 0.20
CA ALA A 90 -5.20 3.70 -0.09
C ALA A 90 -5.39 2.80 1.14
N GLY A 91 -4.91 3.24 2.31
CA GLY A 91 -5.09 2.54 3.57
C GLY A 91 -6.56 2.45 3.99
N GLY A 92 -7.29 3.55 3.90
CA GLY A 92 -8.73 3.59 4.19
C GLY A 92 -9.55 2.69 3.27
N ALA A 93 -9.28 2.72 1.96
CA ALA A 93 -9.92 1.82 1.00
C ALA A 93 -9.59 0.34 1.30
N ALA A 94 -8.36 0.04 1.71
CA ALA A 94 -7.99 -1.31 2.12
C ALA A 94 -8.78 -1.77 3.35
N GLU A 95 -8.99 -0.93 4.36
CA GLU A 95 -9.82 -1.27 5.52
C GLU A 95 -11.28 -1.52 5.13
N LEU A 96 -11.84 -0.72 4.23
CA LEU A 96 -13.20 -0.94 3.73
C LEU A 96 -13.33 -2.24 2.93
N LEU A 97 -12.36 -2.52 2.04
CA LEU A 97 -12.35 -3.74 1.24
C LEU A 97 -12.19 -5.00 2.09
N LYS A 98 -11.51 -4.96 3.23
CA LYS A 98 -11.46 -6.07 4.18
C LYS A 98 -12.86 -6.49 4.65
N LEU A 99 -13.75 -5.52 4.90
CA LEU A 99 -15.12 -5.79 5.32
C LEU A 99 -15.96 -6.45 4.21
N VAL A 100 -15.55 -6.28 2.95
CA VAL A 100 -16.20 -6.90 1.78
C VAL A 100 -15.66 -8.30 1.54
N PHE A 101 -14.32 -8.46 1.45
CA PHE A 101 -13.70 -9.75 1.15
C PHE A 101 -13.71 -10.72 2.32
N ARG A 102 -13.61 -10.22 3.53
CA ARG A 102 -13.68 -10.96 4.80
C ARG A 102 -12.70 -12.12 4.92
N ARG A 103 -11.63 -12.14 4.10
CA ARG A 103 -10.57 -13.14 4.20
C ARG A 103 -9.80 -12.95 5.49
N GLU A 104 -9.65 -14.02 6.27
CA GLU A 104 -8.93 -14.00 7.52
C GLU A 104 -7.41 -14.15 7.34
N ARG A 105 -6.65 -13.78 8.38
CA ARG A 105 -5.19 -13.84 8.32
C ARG A 105 -4.68 -15.27 8.28
N PRO A 106 -3.54 -15.53 7.59
CA PRO A 106 -2.98 -16.88 7.46
C PRO A 106 -2.75 -17.56 8.82
N GLY A 107 -2.35 -16.81 9.86
CA GLY A 107 -2.07 -17.36 11.17
C GLY A 107 -3.29 -17.90 11.94
N LEU A 108 -4.52 -17.64 11.47
CA LEU A 108 -5.74 -18.17 12.10
C LEU A 108 -6.12 -19.57 11.58
N HIS A 109 -5.62 -19.95 10.41
CA HIS A 109 -5.97 -21.18 9.72
C HIS A 109 -4.73 -21.93 9.20
N ASP A 110 -3.60 -21.77 9.86
CA ASP A 110 -2.32 -22.42 9.50
C ASP A 110 -1.97 -22.28 8.01
N GLY A 111 -2.08 -21.05 7.48
CA GLY A 111 -1.75 -20.76 6.09
C GLY A 111 -2.82 -21.14 5.06
N LEU A 112 -3.95 -21.68 5.49
CA LEU A 112 -5.11 -21.94 4.64
C LEU A 112 -6.03 -20.71 4.58
N TYR A 113 -6.85 -20.61 3.54
CA TYR A 113 -7.84 -19.55 3.43
C TYR A 113 -9.04 -19.81 4.33
N GLY A 114 -9.31 -18.87 5.23
CA GLY A 114 -10.55 -18.76 5.98
C GLY A 114 -11.30 -17.48 5.61
N PHE A 115 -12.62 -17.54 5.66
CA PHE A 115 -13.47 -16.38 5.42
C PHE A 115 -14.47 -16.23 6.55
N ARG A 116 -14.47 -15.04 7.19
CA ARG A 116 -15.39 -14.76 8.27
C ARG A 116 -16.81 -14.58 7.73
N PRO A 117 -17.82 -15.27 8.26
CA PRO A 117 -19.22 -15.10 7.87
C PRO A 117 -19.70 -13.65 8.07
N PHE A 118 -20.61 -13.19 7.22
CA PHE A 118 -21.19 -11.85 7.36
C PHE A 118 -22.08 -11.70 8.61
N SER A 119 -22.52 -12.80 9.20
CA SER A 119 -23.23 -12.83 10.48
C SER A 119 -22.36 -12.47 11.68
N GLU A 120 -21.02 -12.49 11.53
CA GLU A 120 -20.07 -12.26 12.61
C GLU A 120 -19.35 -10.92 12.45
N ARG A 121 -19.31 -10.10 13.53
CA ARG A 121 -18.49 -8.89 13.64
C ARG A 121 -18.47 -8.05 12.37
N LEU A 122 -19.63 -7.66 11.87
CA LEU A 122 -19.84 -7.05 10.55
C LEU A 122 -18.89 -5.86 10.25
N PHE A 123 -18.63 -5.00 11.22
CA PHE A 123 -17.79 -3.80 11.06
C PHE A 123 -16.42 -3.92 11.74
N HIS A 124 -15.98 -5.12 12.09
CA HIS A 124 -14.71 -5.31 12.76
C HIS A 124 -13.65 -5.89 11.83
N GLY A 125 -12.69 -5.07 11.40
CA GLY A 125 -11.58 -5.45 10.50
C GLY A 125 -10.46 -6.26 11.17
N GLY A 126 -10.46 -6.38 12.50
CA GLY A 126 -9.44 -7.14 13.23
C GLY A 126 -9.42 -8.62 12.83
N GLY A 127 -8.23 -9.14 12.52
CA GLY A 127 -8.06 -10.51 12.02
C GLY A 127 -8.29 -10.69 10.51
N LEU A 128 -8.80 -9.67 9.80
CA LEU A 128 -8.98 -9.72 8.34
C LEU A 128 -7.66 -9.37 7.61
N ALA A 129 -7.48 -9.94 6.43
CA ALA A 129 -6.22 -9.90 5.69
C ALA A 129 -6.31 -9.13 4.37
N LEU A 130 -7.28 -9.39 3.52
CA LEU A 130 -7.34 -8.90 2.14
C LEU A 130 -8.08 -7.57 2.00
N PRO A 131 -7.43 -6.53 1.45
CA PRO A 131 -6.00 -6.37 1.17
C PRO A 131 -5.20 -5.91 2.40
N SER A 132 -3.86 -5.96 2.32
CA SER A 132 -2.97 -5.47 3.38
C SER A 132 -2.97 -3.94 3.48
N SER A 133 -3.49 -3.36 4.56
CA SER A 133 -3.52 -1.89 4.73
C SER A 133 -2.13 -1.27 4.85
N HIS A 134 -1.18 -1.91 5.54
CA HIS A 134 0.20 -1.42 5.59
C HIS A 134 0.84 -1.37 4.19
N ALA A 135 0.65 -2.42 3.39
CA ALA A 135 1.14 -2.42 2.02
C ALA A 135 0.41 -1.36 1.16
N ALA A 136 -0.91 -1.20 1.32
CA ALA A 136 -1.68 -0.19 0.59
C ALA A 136 -1.18 1.24 0.90
N VAL A 137 -0.95 1.56 2.16
CA VAL A 137 -0.34 2.84 2.59
C VAL A 137 1.03 3.01 1.95
N ALA A 138 1.93 2.01 2.07
CA ALA A 138 3.27 2.08 1.54
C ALA A 138 3.29 2.28 0.01
N PHE A 139 2.51 1.49 -0.73
CA PHE A 139 2.43 1.61 -2.19
C PHE A 139 1.70 2.87 -2.66
N GLY A 140 0.67 3.33 -1.94
CA GLY A 140 -0.01 4.59 -2.22
C GLY A 140 0.92 5.79 -2.09
N GLY A 141 1.72 5.81 -1.03
CA GLY A 141 2.74 6.84 -0.84
C GLY A 141 3.89 6.74 -1.84
N ALA A 142 4.41 5.52 -2.10
CA ALA A 142 5.48 5.31 -3.08
C ALA A 142 5.06 5.70 -4.51
N ALA A 143 3.83 5.36 -4.91
CA ALA A 143 3.30 5.75 -6.22
C ALA A 143 3.15 7.27 -6.35
N MET A 144 2.69 7.96 -5.30
CA MET A 144 2.61 9.41 -5.28
C MET A 144 4.01 10.05 -5.28
N LEU A 145 4.95 9.51 -4.49
CA LEU A 145 6.34 9.96 -4.49
C LEU A 145 6.98 9.82 -5.89
N ALA A 146 6.74 8.69 -6.55
CA ALA A 146 7.23 8.44 -7.91
C ALA A 146 6.65 9.43 -8.94
N TYR A 147 5.40 9.86 -8.77
CA TYR A 147 4.77 10.86 -9.61
C TYR A 147 5.36 12.25 -9.38
N LEU A 148 5.52 12.66 -8.13
CA LEU A 148 6.00 13.99 -7.76
C LEU A 148 7.52 14.14 -7.95
N PHE A 149 8.25 13.06 -7.70
CA PHE A 149 9.73 12.99 -7.75
C PHE A 149 10.18 11.76 -8.55
N PRO A 150 10.13 11.78 -9.88
CA PRO A 150 10.37 10.58 -10.70
C PRO A 150 11.72 9.90 -10.50
N ARG A 151 12.74 10.67 -10.08
CA ARG A 151 14.10 10.12 -9.81
C ARG A 151 14.14 9.21 -8.59
N THR A 152 13.21 9.37 -7.63
CA THR A 152 13.15 8.57 -6.39
C THR A 152 12.30 7.31 -6.52
N ARG A 153 11.68 7.07 -7.67
CA ARG A 153 10.67 6.02 -7.88
C ARG A 153 11.12 4.63 -7.42
N TRP A 154 12.35 4.25 -7.76
CA TRP A 154 12.85 2.91 -7.44
C TRP A 154 13.09 2.72 -5.95
N VAL A 155 13.59 3.74 -5.26
CA VAL A 155 13.74 3.72 -3.80
C VAL A 155 12.37 3.62 -3.12
N GLY A 156 11.41 4.44 -3.53
CA GLY A 156 10.04 4.40 -3.00
C GLY A 156 9.39 3.03 -3.16
N TYR A 157 9.43 2.45 -4.36
CA TYR A 157 8.83 1.13 -4.62
C TYR A 157 9.61 -0.01 -3.94
N ALA A 158 10.94 0.05 -3.83
CA ALA A 158 11.71 -0.94 -3.10
C ALA A 158 11.33 -0.96 -1.61
N LEU A 159 11.20 0.21 -0.98
CA LEU A 159 10.76 0.33 0.42
C LEU A 159 9.31 -0.16 0.60
N ALA A 160 8.41 0.16 -0.33
CA ALA A 160 7.02 -0.32 -0.27
C ALA A 160 6.93 -1.84 -0.45
N ALA A 161 7.70 -2.40 -1.39
CA ALA A 161 7.82 -3.86 -1.57
C ALA A 161 8.39 -4.53 -0.32
N GLY A 162 9.43 -3.94 0.27
CA GLY A 162 10.00 -4.38 1.55
C GLY A 162 8.96 -4.34 2.68
N CYS A 163 8.16 -3.28 2.77
CA CYS A 163 7.04 -3.23 3.71
C CYS A 163 6.08 -4.40 3.50
N GLY A 164 5.63 -4.64 2.27
CA GLY A 164 4.77 -5.77 1.92
C GLY A 164 5.41 -7.12 2.29
N LEU A 165 6.69 -7.30 1.96
CA LEU A 165 7.44 -8.51 2.29
C LEU A 165 7.47 -8.76 3.81
N THR A 166 7.74 -7.76 4.63
CA THR A 166 7.74 -7.94 6.09
C THR A 166 6.38 -8.37 6.62
N ARG A 167 5.27 -8.01 5.95
CA ARG A 167 3.92 -8.46 6.33
C ARG A 167 3.73 -9.96 6.06
N VAL A 168 4.31 -10.46 4.97
CA VAL A 168 4.29 -11.89 4.61
C VAL A 168 5.21 -12.66 5.55
N LEU A 169 6.45 -12.20 5.73
CA LEU A 169 7.42 -12.83 6.63
C LEU A 169 6.89 -12.94 8.07
N ALA A 170 6.19 -11.93 8.56
CA ALA A 170 5.55 -11.95 9.87
C ALA A 170 4.33 -12.89 9.97
N GLY A 171 3.90 -13.53 8.88
CA GLY A 171 2.70 -14.37 8.83
C GLY A 171 1.40 -13.57 9.04
N ALA A 172 1.44 -12.25 8.85
CA ALA A 172 0.28 -11.38 9.07
C ALA A 172 -0.62 -11.26 7.83
N HIS A 173 -0.07 -11.50 6.65
CA HIS A 173 -0.75 -11.41 5.36
C HIS A 173 -0.22 -12.46 4.38
N PHE A 174 -1.06 -12.83 3.43
CA PHE A 174 -0.68 -13.61 2.26
C PHE A 174 0.07 -12.74 1.23
N LEU A 175 0.83 -13.37 0.32
CA LEU A 175 1.44 -12.67 -0.82
C LEU A 175 0.40 -11.95 -1.67
N SER A 176 -0.73 -12.61 -1.93
CA SER A 176 -1.84 -12.06 -2.70
C SER A 176 -2.47 -10.83 -2.03
N ASP A 177 -2.52 -10.75 -0.68
CA ASP A 177 -2.97 -9.54 0.04
C ASP A 177 -2.09 -8.33 -0.27
N VAL A 178 -0.79 -8.56 -0.40
CA VAL A 178 0.20 -7.51 -0.69
C VAL A 178 0.11 -7.07 -2.15
N VAL A 179 -0.06 -8.00 -3.08
CA VAL A 179 -0.22 -7.67 -4.52
C VAL A 179 -1.48 -6.87 -4.76
N MET A 180 -2.61 -7.26 -4.16
CA MET A 180 -3.85 -6.49 -4.25
C MET A 180 -3.67 -5.09 -3.66
N ALA A 181 -2.99 -4.98 -2.52
CA ALA A 181 -2.71 -3.71 -1.88
C ALA A 181 -1.80 -2.80 -2.72
N ALA A 182 -0.82 -3.36 -3.44
CA ALA A 182 0.04 -2.60 -4.35
C ALA A 182 -0.76 -1.99 -5.51
N GLY A 183 -1.65 -2.78 -6.13
CA GLY A 183 -2.56 -2.28 -7.16
C GLY A 183 -3.50 -1.19 -6.65
N LEU A 184 -4.07 -1.38 -5.45
CA LEU A 184 -4.94 -0.40 -4.80
C LEU A 184 -4.19 0.92 -4.52
N GLY A 185 -2.98 0.85 -3.96
CA GLY A 185 -2.14 2.01 -3.69
C GLY A 185 -1.80 2.78 -4.96
N TRP A 186 -1.40 2.07 -6.03
CA TRP A 186 -1.14 2.68 -7.33
C TRP A 186 -2.40 3.34 -7.92
N LEU A 187 -3.54 2.65 -7.89
CA LEU A 187 -4.81 3.17 -8.41
C LEU A 187 -5.23 4.45 -7.69
N THR A 188 -5.09 4.50 -6.37
CA THR A 188 -5.41 5.67 -5.56
C THR A 188 -4.55 6.88 -5.96
N ALA A 189 -3.23 6.68 -6.08
CA ALA A 189 -2.33 7.72 -6.54
C ALA A 189 -2.69 8.20 -7.96
N TRP A 190 -2.98 7.27 -8.87
CA TRP A 190 -3.38 7.58 -10.25
C TRP A 190 -4.68 8.41 -10.30
N LEU A 191 -5.70 8.06 -9.52
CA LEU A 191 -6.96 8.81 -9.44
C LEU A 191 -6.73 10.24 -8.94
N LEU A 192 -5.91 10.39 -7.89
CA LEU A 192 -5.58 11.70 -7.33
C LEU A 192 -4.82 12.58 -8.32
N THR A 193 -3.84 12.02 -9.03
CA THR A 193 -3.04 12.77 -10.01
C THR A 193 -3.85 13.20 -11.24
N ARG A 194 -4.89 12.46 -11.59
CA ARG A 194 -5.84 12.87 -12.63
C ARG A 194 -6.71 14.05 -12.21
N LYS A 195 -7.23 14.00 -10.98
CA LYS A 195 -8.11 15.04 -10.47
C LYS A 195 -7.33 16.32 -10.12
N TRP A 196 -6.09 16.16 -9.64
CA TRP A 196 -5.23 17.27 -9.23
C TRP A 196 -3.83 17.17 -9.84
N PRO A 197 -3.67 17.41 -11.15
CA PRO A 197 -2.36 17.35 -11.80
C PRO A 197 -1.44 18.45 -11.24
N VAL A 198 -0.17 18.10 -11.00
CA VAL A 198 0.89 19.05 -10.64
C VAL A 198 1.66 19.38 -11.90
N ALA A 199 1.90 20.67 -12.17
CA ALA A 199 2.81 21.10 -13.23
C ALA A 199 4.20 20.51 -12.96
N ARG A 200 4.81 19.92 -13.98
CA ARG A 200 6.17 19.34 -13.93
C ARG A 200 7.20 20.37 -14.28
#